data_90cbbe0ee64db9b7d6bbd1b4e564aaa4
#
_entry.id   90cbbe0ee64db9b7d6bbd1b4e564aaa4
#
_cell.length_a   1.000
_cell.length_b   1.000
_cell.length_c   1.000
_cell.angle_alpha   90.00
_cell.angle_beta   90.00
_cell.angle_gamma   90.00
#
_symmetry.space_group_name_H-M   'P 1'
#
loop_
_entity.id
_entity.type
_entity.pdbx_description
1 polymer ?
#
loop_
_entity_poly.entity_id
_entity_poly.type
_entity_poly.pdbx_seq_one_letter_code
_entity_poly.pdbx_strand_id
1 'polypeptide(L)'
;MTRSQRMLATFFTFTGVMHFVTPKAYEAIMPPYLPYHREAVALSGVAEIAGALAVIPPATRRPFARWWLIGLLAAVFPANVHMAIRPEQVKGLDLDRVPRWTLWARLPLQPFCAWWVWRATE
;
A
#
# COMPACT_ATOMS: atom_id res chain seq x y z
N MET A 1 6.56 22.49 1.74
CA MET A 1 5.77 21.38 1.13
C MET A 1 4.41 21.86 0.69
N THR A 2 3.94 21.36 -0.44
CA THR A 2 2.58 21.59 -0.90
C THR A 2 1.59 20.80 -0.05
N ARG A 3 0.29 21.17 -0.13
CA ARG A 3 -0.77 20.41 0.52
C ARG A 3 -0.77 18.94 0.06
N SER A 4 -0.61 18.72 -1.24
CA SER A 4 -0.57 17.37 -1.81
C SER A 4 0.57 16.53 -1.24
N GLN A 5 1.75 17.13 -1.08
CA GLN A 5 2.91 16.44 -0.49
C GLN A 5 2.68 16.09 0.97
N ARG A 6 2.06 16.99 1.73
CA ARG A 6 1.72 16.71 3.14
C ARG A 6 0.70 15.59 3.25
N MET A 7 -0.30 15.60 2.40
CA MET A 7 -1.31 14.55 2.37
C MET A 7 -0.70 13.21 1.99
N LEU A 8 0.20 13.20 1.01
CA LEU A 8 0.89 11.99 0.58
C LEU A 8 1.73 11.40 1.72
N ALA A 9 2.54 12.23 2.38
CA ALA A 9 3.36 11.78 3.50
C ALA A 9 2.50 11.26 4.65
N THR A 10 1.41 11.96 4.98
CA THR A 10 0.48 11.54 6.03
C THR A 10 -0.18 10.20 5.69
N PHE A 11 -0.64 10.05 4.45
CA PHE A 11 -1.32 8.85 4.00
C PHE A 11 -0.41 7.61 4.12
N PHE A 12 0.80 7.70 3.57
CA PHE A 12 1.72 6.57 3.61
C PHE A 12 2.27 6.29 5.01
N THR A 13 2.43 7.32 5.84
CA THR A 13 2.79 7.12 7.24
C THR A 13 1.68 6.38 7.98
N PHE A 14 0.44 6.80 7.77
CA PHE A 14 -0.72 6.15 8.39
C PHE A 14 -0.83 4.69 7.96
N THR A 15 -0.77 4.40 6.66
CA THR A 15 -0.87 3.03 6.18
C THR A 15 0.30 2.17 6.64
N GLY A 16 1.51 2.75 6.68
CA GLY A 16 2.69 2.05 7.20
C GLY A 16 2.55 1.69 8.67
N VAL A 17 2.06 2.62 9.48
CA VAL A 17 1.83 2.37 10.91
C VAL A 17 0.76 1.29 11.10
N MET A 18 -0.28 1.29 10.27
CA MET A 18 -1.34 0.29 10.35
C MET A 18 -0.84 -1.12 10.10
N HIS A 19 0.25 -1.30 9.36
CA HIS A 19 0.89 -2.62 9.21
C HIS A 19 1.34 -3.20 10.56
N PHE A 20 1.66 -2.35 11.52
CA PHE A 20 2.08 -2.77 12.86
C PHE A 20 0.91 -2.82 13.86
N VAL A 21 -0.13 -2.02 13.63
CA VAL A 21 -1.32 -1.98 14.50
C VAL A 21 -2.25 -3.15 14.19
N THR A 22 -2.45 -3.46 12.90
CA THR A 22 -3.34 -4.53 12.45
C THR A 22 -2.63 -5.48 11.50
N PRO A 23 -1.51 -6.12 11.94
CA PRO A 23 -0.70 -6.96 11.04
C PRO A 23 -1.47 -8.16 10.48
N LYS A 24 -2.38 -8.72 11.25
CA LYS A 24 -3.14 -9.89 10.82
C LYS A 24 -4.04 -9.60 9.62
N ALA A 25 -4.58 -8.37 9.53
CA ALA A 25 -5.39 -7.97 8.38
C ALA A 25 -4.56 -7.95 7.10
N TYR A 26 -3.33 -7.44 7.18
CA TYR A 26 -2.42 -7.41 6.02
C TYR A 26 -1.91 -8.81 5.66
N GLU A 27 -1.62 -9.63 6.65
CA GLU A 27 -1.21 -11.02 6.41
C GLU A 27 -2.33 -11.81 5.71
N ALA A 28 -3.59 -11.54 6.07
CA ALA A 28 -4.74 -12.23 5.51
C ALA A 28 -4.91 -12.00 4.02
N ILE A 29 -4.55 -10.82 3.52
CA ILE A 29 -4.70 -10.49 2.09
C ILE A 29 -3.51 -10.93 1.23
N MET A 30 -2.43 -11.41 1.86
CA MET A 30 -1.28 -11.89 1.10
C MET A 30 -1.59 -13.23 0.43
N PRO A 31 -1.09 -13.45 -0.81
CA PRO A 31 -1.29 -14.73 -1.47
C PRO A 31 -0.74 -15.90 -0.65
N PRO A 32 -1.48 -17.01 -0.53
CA PRO A 32 -1.04 -18.15 0.28
C PRO A 32 0.29 -18.76 -0.15
N TYR A 33 0.67 -18.61 -1.43
CA TYR A 33 1.91 -19.16 -1.95
C TYR A 33 3.16 -18.40 -1.53
N LEU A 34 2.99 -17.20 -0.97
CA LEU A 34 4.13 -16.40 -0.49
C LEU A 34 4.50 -16.81 0.93
N PRO A 35 5.80 -17.05 1.22
CA PRO A 35 6.25 -17.36 2.57
C PRO A 35 6.44 -16.08 3.40
N TYR A 36 6.60 -16.25 4.71
CA TYR A 36 7.00 -15.18 5.62
C TYR A 36 6.04 -13.98 5.60
N HIS A 37 4.73 -14.25 5.69
CA HIS A 37 3.70 -13.19 5.66
C HIS A 37 3.95 -12.13 6.74
N ARG A 38 4.27 -12.55 7.95
CA ARG A 38 4.48 -11.63 9.07
C ARG A 38 5.65 -10.69 8.82
N GLU A 39 6.77 -11.24 8.36
CA GLU A 39 7.97 -10.47 8.05
C GLU A 39 7.74 -9.54 6.86
N ALA A 40 7.03 -10.02 5.85
CA ALA A 40 6.70 -9.22 4.68
C ALA A 40 5.81 -8.03 5.04
N VAL A 41 4.84 -8.22 5.92
CA VAL A 41 3.98 -7.13 6.40
C VAL A 41 4.80 -6.09 7.17
N ALA A 42 5.68 -6.53 8.06
CA ALA A 42 6.54 -5.63 8.83
C ALA A 42 7.47 -4.84 7.91
N LEU A 43 8.11 -5.51 6.95
CA LEU A 43 8.99 -4.84 5.98
C LEU A 43 8.23 -3.85 5.12
N SER A 44 7.01 -4.19 4.68
CA SER A 44 6.17 -3.28 3.91
C SER A 44 5.82 -2.02 4.70
N GLY A 45 5.50 -2.18 5.99
CA GLY A 45 5.20 -1.06 6.88
C GLY A 45 6.40 -0.13 7.04
N VAL A 46 7.57 -0.69 7.30
CA VAL A 46 8.81 0.10 7.38
C VAL A 46 9.10 0.81 6.07
N ALA A 47 8.96 0.11 4.95
CA ALA A 47 9.21 0.67 3.62
C ALA A 47 8.27 1.82 3.30
N GLU A 48 6.98 1.71 3.66
CA GLU A 48 6.02 2.79 3.44
C GLU A 48 6.35 4.02 4.29
N ILE A 49 6.70 3.84 5.56
CA ILE A 49 7.09 4.95 6.43
C ILE A 49 8.36 5.62 5.90
N ALA A 50 9.35 4.83 5.48
CA ALA A 50 10.58 5.36 4.91
C ALA A 50 10.29 6.19 3.66
N GLY A 51 9.41 5.70 2.78
CA GLY A 51 9.00 6.45 1.60
C GLY A 51 8.27 7.75 1.94
N ALA A 52 7.38 7.70 2.94
CA ALA A 52 6.65 8.88 3.41
C ALA A 52 7.61 9.93 3.97
N LEU A 53 8.58 9.53 4.77
CA LEU A 53 9.57 10.44 5.33
C LEU A 53 10.46 11.04 4.24
N ALA A 54 10.75 10.28 3.18
CA ALA A 54 11.55 10.76 2.05
C ALA A 54 10.84 11.81 1.21
N VAL A 55 9.51 11.93 1.32
CA VAL A 55 8.74 12.99 0.65
C VAL A 55 9.02 14.36 1.28
N ILE A 56 9.37 14.39 2.56
CA ILE A 56 9.50 15.63 3.32
C ILE A 56 10.68 16.49 2.83
N PRO A 57 11.94 15.97 2.76
CA PRO A 57 13.04 16.78 2.26
C PRO A 57 12.99 16.92 0.74
N PRO A 58 13.15 18.14 0.20
CA PRO A 58 13.21 18.31 -1.25
C PRO A 58 14.30 17.47 -1.92
N ALA A 59 15.41 17.23 -1.24
CA ALA A 59 16.55 16.49 -1.79
C ALA A 59 16.23 15.02 -2.08
N THR A 60 15.34 14.40 -1.32
CA THR A 60 14.98 12.98 -1.47
C THR A 60 13.61 12.78 -2.12
N ARG A 61 12.81 13.84 -2.22
CA ARG A 61 11.43 13.74 -2.68
C ARG A 61 11.31 13.19 -4.10
N ARG A 62 11.99 13.82 -5.05
CA ARG A 62 11.88 13.42 -6.45
C ARG A 62 12.78 12.24 -6.81
N PRO A 63 14.08 12.23 -6.43
CA PRO A 63 14.96 11.14 -6.86
C PRO A 63 14.73 9.82 -6.11
N PHE A 64 14.20 9.88 -4.89
CA PHE A 64 14.04 8.67 -4.06
C PHE A 64 12.58 8.34 -3.78
N ALA A 65 11.84 9.24 -3.13
CA ALA A 65 10.48 8.94 -2.67
C ALA A 65 9.55 8.57 -3.83
N ARG A 66 9.65 9.29 -4.95
CA ARG A 66 8.84 9.02 -6.14
C ARG A 66 8.92 7.56 -6.57
N TRP A 67 10.13 7.10 -6.83
CA TRP A 67 10.35 5.74 -7.35
C TRP A 67 10.13 4.69 -6.29
N TRP A 68 10.49 4.99 -5.05
CA TRP A 68 10.29 4.10 -3.93
C TRP A 68 8.81 3.80 -3.69
N LEU A 69 7.98 4.84 -3.60
CA LEU A 69 6.55 4.67 -3.35
C LEU A 69 5.83 4.03 -4.54
N ILE A 70 6.18 4.41 -5.77
CA ILE A 70 5.61 3.78 -6.97
C ILE A 70 6.01 2.30 -7.02
N GLY A 71 7.26 1.99 -6.70
CA GLY A 71 7.71 0.60 -6.62
C GLY A 71 6.96 -0.22 -5.58
N LEU A 72 6.68 0.37 -4.40
CA LEU A 72 5.88 -0.29 -3.38
C LEU A 72 4.46 -0.57 -3.86
N LEU A 73 3.82 0.40 -4.51
CA LEU A 73 2.49 0.22 -5.06
C LEU A 73 2.47 -0.90 -6.10
N ALA A 74 3.48 -0.94 -6.96
CA ALA A 74 3.60 -2.02 -7.94
C ALA A 74 3.81 -3.38 -7.28
N ALA A 75 4.58 -3.42 -6.19
CA ALA A 75 4.88 -4.66 -5.49
C ALA A 75 3.65 -5.24 -4.77
N VAL A 76 2.75 -4.39 -4.27
CA VAL A 76 1.55 -4.86 -3.56
C VAL A 76 0.37 -5.09 -4.50
N PHE A 77 0.46 -4.66 -5.75
CA PHE A 77 -0.62 -4.82 -6.73
C PHE A 77 -1.02 -6.29 -6.93
N PRO A 78 -0.06 -7.25 -7.07
CA PRO A 78 -0.43 -8.66 -7.20
C PRO A 78 -1.26 -9.20 -6.04
N ALA A 79 -1.01 -8.73 -4.81
CA ALA A 79 -1.79 -9.15 -3.65
C ALA A 79 -3.25 -8.67 -3.77
N ASN A 80 -3.45 -7.44 -4.24
CA ASN A 80 -4.79 -6.91 -4.46
C ASN A 80 -5.52 -7.65 -5.58
N VAL A 81 -4.82 -7.99 -6.66
CA VAL A 81 -5.38 -8.79 -7.76
C VAL A 81 -5.79 -10.16 -7.24
N HIS A 82 -4.93 -10.81 -6.47
CA HIS A 82 -5.22 -12.11 -5.90
C HIS A 82 -6.46 -12.08 -5.01
N MET A 83 -6.57 -11.05 -4.17
CA MET A 83 -7.73 -10.88 -3.29
C MET A 83 -9.02 -10.71 -4.08
N ALA A 84 -8.98 -9.99 -5.21
CA ALA A 84 -10.15 -9.78 -6.06
C ALA A 84 -10.58 -11.08 -6.75
N ILE A 85 -9.61 -11.88 -7.20
CA ILE A 85 -9.86 -13.14 -7.93
C ILE A 85 -10.24 -14.27 -6.96
N ARG A 86 -9.56 -14.36 -5.81
CA ARG A 86 -9.75 -15.42 -4.83
C ARG A 86 -10.09 -14.88 -3.45
N PRO A 87 -11.21 -14.17 -3.30
CA PRO A 87 -11.56 -13.57 -2.01
C PRO A 87 -11.80 -14.60 -0.91
N GLU A 88 -12.16 -15.83 -1.27
CA GLU A 88 -12.36 -16.92 -0.32
C GLU A 88 -11.09 -17.34 0.40
N GLN A 89 -9.92 -16.97 -0.12
CA GLN A 89 -8.63 -17.26 0.51
C GLN A 89 -8.19 -16.20 1.50
N VAL A 90 -8.95 -15.10 1.60
CA VAL A 90 -8.65 -14.01 2.55
C VAL A 90 -9.27 -14.35 3.89
N LYS A 91 -8.43 -14.58 4.89
CA LYS A 91 -8.89 -14.91 6.24
C LYS A 91 -9.61 -13.73 6.87
N GLY A 92 -10.79 -13.98 7.44
CA GLY A 92 -11.56 -12.94 8.10
C GLY A 92 -12.35 -12.03 7.18
N LEU A 93 -12.31 -12.25 5.88
CA LEU A 93 -13.11 -11.50 4.92
C LEU A 93 -14.54 -12.09 4.90
N ASP A 94 -15.51 -11.25 5.24
CA ASP A 94 -16.91 -11.63 5.22
C ASP A 94 -17.55 -11.13 3.93
N LEU A 95 -17.75 -12.03 2.98
CA LEU A 95 -18.35 -11.70 1.68
C LEU A 95 -19.82 -11.30 1.77
N ASP A 96 -20.50 -11.61 2.89
CA ASP A 96 -21.86 -11.13 3.12
C ASP A 96 -21.88 -9.65 3.46
N ARG A 97 -20.81 -9.15 4.10
CA ARG A 97 -20.68 -7.73 4.48
C ARG A 97 -19.93 -6.93 3.45
N VAL A 98 -18.92 -7.53 2.82
CA VAL A 98 -18.05 -6.87 1.85
C VAL A 98 -18.37 -7.39 0.46
N PRO A 99 -19.08 -6.61 -0.38
CA PRO A 99 -19.40 -7.04 -1.73
C PRO A 99 -18.13 -7.23 -2.57
N ARG A 100 -18.17 -8.21 -3.47
CA ARG A 100 -17.01 -8.51 -4.34
C ARG A 100 -16.59 -7.33 -5.20
N TRP A 101 -17.55 -6.48 -5.61
CA TRP A 101 -17.21 -5.33 -6.46
C TRP A 101 -16.25 -4.36 -5.77
N THR A 102 -16.27 -4.28 -4.42
CA THR A 102 -15.34 -3.40 -3.69
C THR A 102 -13.88 -3.86 -3.85
N LEU A 103 -13.67 -5.16 -3.95
CA LEU A 103 -12.32 -5.72 -4.15
C LEU A 103 -11.80 -5.36 -5.54
N TRP A 104 -12.66 -5.42 -6.56
CA TRP A 104 -12.30 -5.01 -7.92
C TRP A 104 -12.13 -3.50 -8.02
N ALA A 105 -12.94 -2.72 -7.30
CA ALA A 105 -12.86 -1.26 -7.29
C ALA A 105 -11.52 -0.76 -6.69
N ARG A 106 -10.88 -1.55 -5.83
CA ARG A 106 -9.58 -1.19 -5.26
C ARG A 106 -8.45 -1.24 -6.28
N LEU A 107 -8.60 -2.03 -7.34
CA LEU A 107 -7.53 -2.18 -8.34
C LEU A 107 -7.21 -0.88 -9.08
N PRO A 108 -8.21 -0.08 -9.55
CA PRO A 108 -7.92 1.21 -10.17
C PRO A 108 -7.31 2.23 -9.22
N LEU A 109 -7.49 2.07 -7.90
CA LEU A 109 -6.90 2.99 -6.92
C LEU A 109 -5.38 2.90 -6.87
N GLN A 110 -4.81 1.75 -7.23
CA GLN A 110 -3.36 1.57 -7.25
C GLN A 110 -2.69 2.47 -8.31
N PRO A 111 -3.07 2.41 -9.59
CA PRO A 111 -2.51 3.34 -10.57
C PRO A 111 -2.87 4.80 -10.27
N PHE A 112 -4.04 5.07 -9.67
CA PHE A 112 -4.38 6.42 -9.22
C PHE A 112 -3.39 6.92 -8.17
N CYS A 113 -3.06 6.10 -7.18
CA CYS A 113 -2.07 6.46 -6.16
C CYS A 113 -0.69 6.66 -6.78
N ALA A 114 -0.30 5.83 -7.74
CA ALA A 114 0.98 5.99 -8.44
C ALA A 114 1.03 7.32 -9.20
N TRP A 115 -0.06 7.67 -9.87
CA TRP A 115 -0.19 8.97 -10.54
C TRP A 115 -0.07 10.12 -9.53
N TRP A 116 -0.74 10.00 -8.39
CA TRP A 116 -0.67 11.00 -7.31
C TRP A 116 0.75 11.16 -6.80
N VAL A 117 1.46 10.05 -6.56
CA VAL A 117 2.88 10.10 -6.14
C VAL A 117 3.70 10.86 -7.16
N TRP A 118 3.52 10.55 -8.44
CA TRP A 118 4.25 11.20 -9.52
C TRP A 118 4.01 12.71 -9.53
N ARG A 119 2.74 13.12 -9.46
CA ARG A 119 2.38 14.54 -9.51
C ARG A 119 2.82 15.30 -8.26
N ALA A 120 2.66 14.69 -7.11
CA ALA A 120 3.02 15.35 -5.84
C ALA A 120 4.53 15.52 -5.67
N THR A 121 5.32 14.66 -6.31
CA THR A 121 6.79 14.70 -6.19
C THR A 121 7.49 15.42 -7.34
N GLU A 122 6.74 16.08 -8.21
CA GLU A 122 7.31 16.88 -9.32
C GLU A 122 8.14 18.10 -8.88
#